data_0a0544c0eb4a0caea637ed962000d205
#
_entry.id   0a0544c0eb4a0caea637ed962000d205
#
_cell.length_a   1.000
_cell.length_b   1.000
_cell.length_c   1.000
_cell.angle_alpha   90.00
_cell.angle_beta   90.00
_cell.angle_gamma   90.00
#
_symmetry.space_group_name_H-M   'P 1'
#
loop_
_entity.id
_entity.type
_entity.pdbx_description
1 polymer ?
#
loop_
_entity_poly.entity_id
_entity_poly.type
_entity_poly.pdbx_seq_one_letter_code
_entity_poly.pdbx_strand_id
1 'polypeptide(L)'
;MAQFGLVVEGGGMKCAYSAAILDKFLDDSVSFDYVCGVSAGSANAASYLAGQRGRNLRFYTEHIYEKEYFGPESYLKHGDLFGLDYIYSTVTNSSGADPLDWPKVEANPARYEVVATNALTGKPRYFDKSE
;
A
#
# COMPACT_ATOMS: atom_id res chain seq x y z
N MET A 1 28.27 -1.28 -7.97
CA MET A 1 27.08 -1.33 -8.84
C MET A 1 26.21 -0.14 -8.49
N ALA A 2 25.51 0.46 -9.46
CA ALA A 2 24.56 1.52 -9.16
C ALA A 2 23.39 0.95 -8.36
N GLN A 3 22.97 1.66 -7.31
CA GLN A 3 21.80 1.32 -6.53
C GLN A 3 20.61 2.16 -6.99
N PHE A 4 19.45 1.54 -7.11
CA PHE A 4 18.22 2.22 -7.53
C PHE A 4 17.22 2.22 -6.39
N GLY A 5 16.70 3.42 -6.10
CA GLY A 5 15.63 3.63 -5.14
C GLY A 5 14.32 4.01 -5.83
N LEU A 6 13.22 3.54 -5.26
CA LEU A 6 11.86 3.90 -5.65
C LEU A 6 11.16 4.62 -4.50
N VAL A 7 10.59 5.78 -4.77
CA VAL A 7 9.70 6.48 -3.85
C VAL A 7 8.30 6.47 -4.42
N VAL A 8 7.35 5.90 -3.66
CA VAL A 8 5.93 5.87 -4.02
C VAL A 8 5.18 6.84 -3.13
N GLU A 9 4.84 7.98 -3.71
CA GLU A 9 4.14 9.04 -2.97
C GLU A 9 2.70 8.66 -2.61
N GLY A 10 2.13 9.37 -1.63
CA GLY A 10 0.74 9.28 -1.27
C GLY A 10 -0.17 10.06 -2.24
N GLY A 11 -1.47 9.92 -2.07
CA GLY A 11 -2.45 10.65 -2.89
C GLY A 11 -3.84 10.00 -2.92
N GLY A 12 -4.13 9.08 -2.01
CA GLY A 12 -5.42 8.39 -1.96
C GLY A 12 -5.74 7.74 -3.31
N MET A 13 -6.89 8.05 -3.88
CA MET A 13 -7.35 7.47 -5.16
C MET A 13 -6.45 7.79 -6.37
N LYS A 14 -5.65 8.86 -6.33
CA LYS A 14 -4.68 9.17 -7.40
C LYS A 14 -3.59 8.12 -7.52
N CYS A 15 -3.33 7.36 -6.44
CA CYS A 15 -2.36 6.27 -6.45
C CYS A 15 -2.75 5.07 -7.34
N ALA A 16 -3.94 5.08 -7.94
CA ALA A 16 -4.26 4.16 -9.04
C ALA A 16 -3.26 4.27 -10.20
N TYR A 17 -2.73 5.46 -10.45
CA TYR A 17 -1.67 5.66 -11.44
C TYR A 17 -0.37 4.94 -11.04
N SER A 18 0.08 5.12 -9.81
CA SER A 18 1.27 4.39 -9.32
C SER A 18 1.04 2.88 -9.26
N ALA A 19 -0.17 2.41 -8.97
CA ALA A 19 -0.51 0.99 -9.04
C ALA A 19 -0.25 0.40 -10.43
N ALA A 20 -0.68 1.09 -11.48
CA ALA A 20 -0.46 0.66 -12.86
C ALA A 20 1.04 0.66 -13.25
N ILE A 21 1.80 1.65 -12.80
CA ILE A 21 3.25 1.71 -13.02
C ILE A 21 3.96 0.53 -12.31
N LEU A 22 3.58 0.25 -11.07
CA LEU A 22 4.17 -0.85 -10.31
C LEU A 22 3.84 -2.22 -10.92
N ASP A 23 2.62 -2.40 -11.44
CA ASP A 23 2.27 -3.60 -12.20
C ASP A 23 3.15 -3.74 -13.47
N LYS A 24 3.39 -2.63 -14.16
CA LYS A 24 4.30 -2.63 -15.32
C LYS A 24 5.74 -2.97 -14.93
N PHE A 25 6.21 -2.49 -13.78
CA PHE A 25 7.53 -2.89 -13.25
C PHE A 25 7.60 -4.40 -12.95
N LEU A 26 6.52 -4.99 -12.43
CA LEU A 26 6.47 -6.45 -12.25
C LEU A 26 6.52 -7.18 -13.60
N ASP A 27 5.76 -6.72 -14.60
CA ASP A 27 5.75 -7.31 -15.95
C ASP A 27 7.14 -7.25 -16.62
N ASP A 28 7.88 -6.17 -16.39
CA ASP A 28 9.22 -5.96 -16.96
C ASP A 28 10.35 -6.52 -16.06
N SER A 29 10.02 -7.16 -14.92
CA SER A 29 10.98 -7.67 -13.94
C SER A 29 11.94 -6.60 -13.42
N VAL A 30 11.46 -5.35 -13.30
CA VAL A 30 12.25 -4.25 -12.71
C VAL A 30 12.28 -4.42 -11.19
N SER A 31 13.46 -4.27 -10.60
CA SER A 31 13.65 -4.34 -9.14
C SER A 31 14.45 -3.13 -8.64
N PHE A 32 14.28 -2.83 -7.36
CA PHE A 32 14.93 -1.72 -6.67
C PHE A 32 15.63 -2.23 -5.42
N ASP A 33 16.72 -1.57 -5.03
CA ASP A 33 17.46 -1.87 -3.80
C ASP A 33 16.78 -1.25 -2.57
N TYR A 34 16.08 -0.13 -2.79
CA TYR A 34 15.37 0.62 -1.76
C TYR A 34 13.98 1.03 -2.26
N VAL A 35 12.96 0.83 -1.43
CA VAL A 35 11.59 1.26 -1.71
C VAL A 35 11.05 2.01 -0.50
N CYS A 36 10.55 3.21 -0.73
CA CYS A 36 9.93 4.06 0.29
C CYS A 36 8.50 4.38 -0.10
N GLY A 37 7.55 4.15 0.79
CA GLY A 37 6.14 4.42 0.55
C GLY A 37 5.54 5.42 1.55
N VAL A 38 4.64 6.26 1.05
CA VAL A 38 3.90 7.25 1.86
C VAL A 38 2.40 7.05 1.66
N SER A 39 1.61 6.96 2.74
CA SER A 39 0.14 6.83 2.67
C SER A 39 -0.27 5.66 1.76
N ALA A 40 -1.21 5.85 0.82
CA ALA A 40 -1.61 4.83 -0.16
C ALA A 40 -0.42 4.28 -0.99
N GLY A 41 0.63 5.07 -1.18
CA GLY A 41 1.86 4.63 -1.84
C GLY A 41 2.60 3.54 -1.06
N SER A 42 2.50 3.50 0.27
CA SER A 42 3.08 2.41 1.06
C SER A 42 2.37 1.07 0.80
N ALA A 43 1.04 1.06 0.76
CA ALA A 43 0.28 -0.13 0.44
C ALA A 43 0.57 -0.64 -0.99
N ASN A 44 0.67 0.29 -1.95
CA ASN A 44 1.04 -0.06 -3.32
C ASN A 44 2.46 -0.65 -3.40
N ALA A 45 3.41 -0.05 -2.68
CA ALA A 45 4.79 -0.54 -2.61
C ALA A 45 4.87 -1.94 -1.97
N ALA A 46 4.12 -2.21 -0.89
CA ALA A 46 4.07 -3.51 -0.25
C ALA A 46 3.57 -4.60 -1.22
N SER A 47 2.48 -4.35 -1.94
CA SER A 47 1.95 -5.29 -2.94
C SER A 47 2.94 -5.54 -4.09
N TYR A 48 3.65 -4.50 -4.53
CA TYR A 48 4.71 -4.64 -5.53
C TYR A 48 5.86 -5.53 -5.00
N LEU A 49 6.35 -5.28 -3.79
CA LEU A 49 7.41 -6.09 -3.17
C LEU A 49 6.99 -7.55 -2.95
N ALA A 50 5.71 -7.79 -2.71
CA ALA A 50 5.12 -9.13 -2.64
C ALA A 50 4.96 -9.80 -4.01
N GLY A 51 5.19 -9.09 -5.12
CA GLY A 51 4.96 -9.62 -6.46
C GLY A 51 3.48 -9.83 -6.80
N GLN A 52 2.57 -9.17 -6.09
CA GLN A 52 1.12 -9.36 -6.25
C GLN A 52 0.56 -8.43 -7.34
N ARG A 53 0.84 -8.79 -8.60
CA ARG A 53 0.34 -8.07 -9.76
C ARG A 53 -1.20 -7.94 -9.75
N GLY A 54 -1.68 -6.75 -10.08
CA GLY A 54 -3.11 -6.43 -10.12
C GLY A 54 -3.76 -6.19 -8.77
N ARG A 55 -3.12 -6.61 -7.65
CA ARG A 55 -3.68 -6.43 -6.32
C ARG A 55 -3.97 -4.96 -6.02
N ASN A 56 -3.01 -4.08 -6.24
CA ASN A 56 -3.19 -2.66 -6.01
C ASN A 56 -4.37 -2.09 -6.81
N LEU A 57 -4.50 -2.47 -8.07
CA LEU A 57 -5.54 -1.95 -8.93
C LEU A 57 -6.94 -2.33 -8.43
N ARG A 58 -7.12 -3.54 -7.87
CA ARG A 58 -8.43 -3.97 -7.32
C ARG A 58 -8.94 -3.04 -6.23
N PHE A 59 -8.07 -2.47 -5.39
CA PHE A 59 -8.48 -1.51 -4.36
C PHE A 59 -9.07 -0.22 -4.94
N TYR A 60 -8.66 0.15 -6.15
CA TYR A 60 -9.15 1.36 -6.83
C TYR A 60 -10.31 1.09 -7.79
N THR A 61 -10.54 -0.16 -8.21
CA THR A 61 -11.52 -0.49 -9.25
C THR A 61 -12.60 -1.46 -8.80
N GLU A 62 -12.40 -2.20 -7.72
CA GLU A 62 -13.32 -3.20 -7.21
C GLU A 62 -13.71 -2.89 -5.75
N HIS A 63 -12.77 -2.96 -4.80
CA HIS A 63 -13.04 -2.72 -3.38
C HIS A 63 -13.60 -1.32 -3.08
N ILE A 64 -13.32 -0.32 -3.94
CA ILE A 64 -13.88 1.03 -3.76
C ILE A 64 -15.41 1.07 -3.78
N TYR A 65 -16.07 0.08 -4.36
CA TYR A 65 -17.53 -0.03 -4.38
C TYR A 65 -18.10 -0.75 -3.16
N GLU A 66 -17.27 -1.29 -2.29
CA GLU A 66 -17.70 -1.89 -1.03
C GLU A 66 -18.13 -0.78 -0.05
N LYS A 67 -19.34 -0.93 0.48
CA LYS A 67 -19.96 0.11 1.31
C LYS A 67 -19.22 0.38 2.62
N GLU A 68 -18.53 -0.63 3.12
CA GLU A 68 -17.69 -0.55 4.32
C GLU A 68 -16.39 0.20 4.04
N TYR A 69 -15.93 0.21 2.78
CA TYR A 69 -14.71 0.91 2.42
C TYR A 69 -14.93 2.38 2.12
N PHE A 70 -15.96 2.72 1.33
CA PHE A 70 -16.17 4.11 0.93
C PHE A 70 -17.64 4.44 0.80
N GLY A 71 -18.04 5.54 1.42
CA GLY A 71 -19.34 6.12 1.18
C GLY A 71 -20.07 6.60 2.43
N PRO A 72 -21.34 7.08 2.25
CA PRO A 72 -22.14 7.61 3.33
C PRO A 72 -22.44 6.60 4.44
N GLU A 73 -22.49 5.31 4.12
CA GLU A 73 -22.76 4.25 5.09
C GLU A 73 -21.58 4.07 6.05
N SER A 74 -20.34 4.11 5.56
CA SER A 74 -19.14 4.13 6.40
C SER A 74 -19.13 5.35 7.31
N TYR A 75 -19.45 6.52 6.76
CA TYR A 75 -19.51 7.76 7.53
C TYR A 75 -20.56 7.72 8.65
N LEU A 76 -21.75 7.20 8.37
CA LEU A 76 -22.84 7.11 9.36
C LEU A 76 -22.54 6.11 10.47
N LYS A 77 -21.83 5.01 10.16
CA LYS A 77 -21.53 3.96 11.13
C LYS A 77 -20.28 4.25 11.96
N HIS A 78 -19.26 4.84 11.35
CA HIS A 78 -17.91 4.93 11.93
C HIS A 78 -17.38 6.36 12.05
N GLY A 79 -18.06 7.35 11.44
CA GLY A 79 -17.63 8.74 11.42
C GLY A 79 -16.59 9.04 10.33
N ASP A 80 -16.17 8.03 9.58
CA ASP A 80 -15.13 8.12 8.56
C ASP A 80 -15.69 7.81 7.17
N LEU A 81 -15.38 8.67 6.19
CA LEU A 81 -15.80 8.48 4.81
C LEU A 81 -15.07 7.30 4.15
N PHE A 82 -13.82 7.03 4.57
CA PHE A 82 -13.03 5.88 4.16
C PHE A 82 -12.86 4.93 5.33
N GLY A 83 -13.37 3.71 5.20
CA GLY A 83 -13.20 2.63 6.16
C GLY A 83 -11.79 2.03 6.09
N LEU A 84 -10.77 2.74 6.57
CA LEU A 84 -9.39 2.25 6.55
C LEU A 84 -9.22 0.99 7.40
N ASP A 85 -9.92 0.93 8.54
CA ASP A 85 -9.91 -0.28 9.38
C ASP A 85 -10.47 -1.50 8.62
N TYR A 86 -11.53 -1.31 7.83
CA TYR A 86 -12.08 -2.36 6.99
C TYR A 86 -11.03 -2.86 5.99
N ILE A 87 -10.37 -1.97 5.28
CA ILE A 87 -9.36 -2.31 4.29
C ILE A 87 -8.17 -3.02 4.92
N TYR A 88 -7.60 -2.47 5.99
CA TYR A 88 -6.36 -3.00 6.56
C TYR A 88 -6.58 -4.18 7.51
N SER A 89 -7.71 -4.21 8.23
CA SER A 89 -7.98 -5.27 9.22
C SER A 89 -8.86 -6.39 8.69
N THR A 90 -9.65 -6.17 7.63
CA THR A 90 -10.58 -7.17 7.10
C THR A 90 -10.13 -7.68 5.72
N VAL A 91 -9.97 -6.78 4.75
CA VAL A 91 -9.68 -7.18 3.36
C VAL A 91 -8.24 -7.67 3.21
N THR A 92 -7.29 -6.96 3.81
CA THR A 92 -5.84 -7.16 3.61
C THR A 92 -5.21 -8.21 4.53
N ASN A 93 -5.88 -8.60 5.62
CA ASN A 93 -5.31 -9.59 6.53
C ASN A 93 -5.22 -10.99 5.88
N SER A 94 -4.50 -11.91 6.52
CA SER A 94 -4.21 -13.23 5.97
C SER A 94 -5.45 -14.10 5.67
N SER A 95 -6.60 -13.81 6.26
CA SER A 95 -7.89 -14.47 6.03
C SER A 95 -8.88 -13.61 5.26
N GLY A 96 -8.47 -12.44 4.82
CA GLY A 96 -9.31 -11.48 4.11
C GLY A 96 -9.55 -11.84 2.66
N ALA A 97 -10.35 -11.00 1.98
CA ALA A 97 -10.73 -11.22 0.59
C ALA A 97 -9.55 -10.97 -0.39
N ASP A 98 -8.62 -10.09 -0.03
CA ASP A 98 -7.44 -9.75 -0.85
C ASP A 98 -6.19 -9.59 0.03
N PRO A 99 -5.66 -10.72 0.59
CA PRO A 99 -4.60 -10.69 1.57
C PRO A 99 -3.29 -10.18 0.98
N LEU A 100 -2.55 -9.42 1.78
CA LEU A 100 -1.16 -9.10 1.48
C LEU A 100 -0.27 -10.28 1.85
N ASP A 101 0.52 -10.76 0.91
CA ASP A 101 1.53 -11.81 1.12
C ASP A 101 2.76 -11.21 1.83
N TRP A 102 2.59 -10.93 3.13
CA TRP A 102 3.65 -10.32 3.94
C TRP A 102 4.94 -11.15 3.96
N PRO A 103 4.90 -12.49 4.06
CA PRO A 103 6.12 -13.29 3.93
C PRO A 103 6.95 -13.00 2.68
N LYS A 104 6.31 -12.70 1.54
CA LYS A 104 7.05 -12.30 0.33
C LYS A 104 7.62 -10.88 0.43
N VAL A 105 6.93 -9.96 1.10
CA VAL A 105 7.48 -8.62 1.38
C VAL A 105 8.74 -8.76 2.24
N GLU A 106 8.69 -9.55 3.30
CA GLU A 106 9.84 -9.80 4.18
C GLU A 106 11.01 -10.45 3.44
N ALA A 107 10.74 -11.45 2.61
CA ALA A 107 11.75 -12.17 1.83
C ALA A 107 12.36 -11.34 0.69
N ASN A 108 11.72 -10.26 0.27
CA ASN A 108 12.24 -9.40 -0.80
C ASN A 108 13.54 -8.72 -0.34
N PRO A 109 14.63 -8.75 -1.14
CA PRO A 109 15.92 -8.19 -0.72
C PRO A 109 15.94 -6.66 -0.62
N ALA A 110 14.99 -5.96 -1.23
CA ALA A 110 14.90 -4.50 -1.15
C ALA A 110 14.69 -4.04 0.30
N ARG A 111 15.39 -2.99 0.72
CA ARG A 111 15.03 -2.27 1.94
C ARG A 111 13.71 -1.56 1.69
N TYR A 112 12.74 -1.79 2.56
CA TYR A 112 11.42 -1.16 2.47
C TYR A 112 11.16 -0.30 3.70
N GLU A 113 10.70 0.92 3.48
CA GLU A 113 10.32 1.86 4.53
C GLU A 113 8.95 2.49 4.25
N VAL A 114 8.18 2.63 5.32
CA VAL A 114 6.92 3.38 5.34
C VAL A 114 7.14 4.68 6.11
N VAL A 115 6.73 5.79 5.54
CA VAL A 115 6.88 7.10 6.19
C VAL A 115 5.56 7.54 6.81
N ALA A 116 5.62 7.86 8.09
CA ALA A 116 4.53 8.47 8.83
C ALA A 116 4.98 9.78 9.51
N THR A 117 4.03 10.64 9.84
CA THR A 117 4.31 11.88 10.57
C THR A 117 4.05 11.66 12.05
N ASN A 118 5.03 11.98 12.90
CA ASN A 118 4.83 12.02 14.34
C ASN A 118 3.91 13.20 14.69
N ALA A 119 2.72 12.90 15.21
CA ALA A 119 1.68 13.90 15.48
C ALA A 119 2.08 14.94 16.54
N LEU A 120 3.00 14.60 17.45
CA LEU A 120 3.44 15.51 18.50
C LEU A 120 4.53 16.45 18.03
N THR A 121 5.40 16.01 17.14
CA THR A 121 6.60 16.77 16.73
C THR A 121 6.54 17.32 15.33
N GLY A 122 5.60 16.83 14.50
CA GLY A 122 5.51 17.14 13.07
C GLY A 122 6.66 16.56 12.23
N LYS A 123 7.53 15.75 12.83
CA LYS A 123 8.69 15.17 12.14
C LYS A 123 8.34 13.84 11.47
N PRO A 124 8.98 13.48 10.33
CA PRO A 124 8.82 12.18 9.72
C PRO A 124 9.42 11.07 10.62
N ARG A 125 8.76 9.93 10.64
CA ARG A 125 9.27 8.68 11.18
C ARG A 125 9.22 7.62 10.06
N TYR A 126 10.28 6.86 9.95
CA TYR A 126 10.44 5.78 8.99
C TYR A 126 10.33 4.46 9.73
N PHE A 127 9.45 3.59 9.24
CA PHE A 127 9.23 2.24 9.75
C PHE A 127 9.74 1.26 8.71
N ASP A 128 10.54 0.31 9.12
CA ASP A 128 11.04 -0.75 8.24
C ASP A 128 10.25 -2.06 8.40
N LYS A 129 10.69 -3.13 7.72
CA LYS A 129 10.01 -4.43 7.72
C LYS A 129 10.01 -5.14 9.08
N SER A 130 10.82 -4.70 10.02
CA SER A 130 10.94 -5.33 11.35
C SER A 130 9.99 -4.73 12.38
N GLU A 131 9.33 -3.63 12.05
CA GLU A 131 8.37 -2.91 12.88
C GLU A 131 6.95 -3.13 12.39
#